data_59f4043e0bcf975024dfecf09f819f61
#
_entry.id   59f4043e0bcf975024dfecf09f819f61
#
_cell.length_a   1.000
_cell.length_b   1.000
_cell.length_c   1.000
_cell.angle_alpha   90.00
_cell.angle_beta   90.00
_cell.angle_gamma   90.00
#
_symmetry.space_group_name_H-M   'P 1'
#
loop_
_entity.id
_entity.type
_entity.pdbx_description
1 polymer ?
#
loop_
_entity_poly.entity_id
_entity_poly.type
_entity_poly.pdbx_seq_one_letter_code
_entity_poly.pdbx_strand_id
1 'polypeptide(L)'
;MSNIDFGVKQRKIISKKGNNPDTLVMTATPIPRTLALILYGDLDISIIDELPPNRKKIDTMAVTKGLSERVNNFIKKQVDEGRQCYIVCPLVEENEEMDLKSVVELADTYKTQVFSEYRVEYMHGKMRPKEKDAIMEEFKNGNIDILISTTVIEVGVNVPNASIMVVENAERFGLAQLHQLRGRVGRGEYKSYCILKYQGNSENTRERMSVMCKTDNGFVISEKDLELRGSGEFFGTRQHGLPEFRIANLFMDMPILKQVQSVAYKILQNDPKLEKKENEKLRKMTKDKFRR
;
A
#
# COMPACT_ATOMS: atom_id res chain seq x y z
N MET A 1 4.70 -14.41 8.40
CA MET A 1 3.65 -13.54 8.98
C MET A 1 3.53 -12.28 8.13
N SER A 2 2.30 -11.91 7.75
CA SER A 2 2.07 -10.65 7.04
C SER A 2 2.22 -9.46 7.99
N ASN A 3 2.83 -8.36 7.52
CA ASN A 3 2.96 -7.13 8.30
C ASN A 3 1.60 -6.45 8.62
N ILE A 4 0.54 -6.88 7.97
CA ILE A 4 -0.80 -6.32 8.09
C ILE A 4 -1.47 -6.77 9.41
N ASP A 5 -1.16 -7.99 9.89
CA ASP A 5 -1.88 -8.61 10.99
C ASP A 5 -1.31 -8.31 12.38
N PHE A 6 -0.07 -7.80 12.47
CA PHE A 6 0.63 -7.68 13.75
C PHE A 6 1.36 -6.34 13.93
N GLY A 7 1.00 -5.60 14.96
CA GLY A 7 1.71 -4.39 15.38
C GLY A 7 3.14 -4.69 15.87
N VAL A 8 4.00 -3.68 15.91
CA VAL A 8 5.43 -3.78 16.31
C VAL A 8 5.61 -4.47 17.67
N LYS A 9 4.72 -4.20 18.65
CA LYS A 9 4.76 -4.83 19.97
C LYS A 9 4.47 -6.34 19.91
N GLN A 10 3.51 -6.75 19.09
CA GLN A 10 3.14 -8.16 18.92
C GLN A 10 4.24 -8.97 18.22
N ARG A 11 4.90 -8.38 17.22
CA ARG A 11 6.07 -8.98 16.54
C ARG A 11 7.22 -9.22 17.52
N LYS A 12 7.54 -8.24 18.38
CA LYS A 12 8.54 -8.40 19.46
C LYS A 12 8.20 -9.50 20.45
N ILE A 13 6.92 -9.71 20.76
CA ILE A 13 6.47 -10.78 21.65
C ILE A 13 6.63 -12.15 20.98
N ILE A 14 6.30 -12.26 19.70
CA ILE A 14 6.40 -13.51 18.95
C ILE A 14 7.87 -13.93 18.77
N SER A 15 8.75 -12.99 18.42
CA SER A 15 10.21 -13.28 18.29
C SER A 15 10.86 -13.71 19.61
N LYS A 16 10.25 -13.38 20.77
CA LYS A 16 10.74 -13.82 22.09
C LYS A 16 10.15 -15.16 22.56
N LYS A 17 9.21 -15.76 21.84
CA LYS A 17 8.53 -17.01 22.24
C LYS A 17 9.30 -18.29 21.94
N GLY A 18 10.58 -18.22 21.59
CA GLY A 18 11.40 -19.39 21.35
C GLY A 18 12.89 -19.12 21.55
N ASN A 19 13.70 -20.16 21.62
CA ASN A 19 15.16 -20.03 21.56
C ASN A 19 15.56 -19.76 20.10
N ASN A 20 15.73 -18.48 19.73
CA ASN A 20 16.07 -18.02 18.37
C ASN A 20 15.17 -18.62 17.27
N PRO A 21 13.87 -18.30 17.23
CA PRO A 21 13.01 -18.80 16.18
C PRO A 21 13.38 -18.15 14.83
N ASP A 22 13.38 -18.95 13.78
CA ASP A 22 13.50 -18.44 12.42
C ASP A 22 12.28 -17.53 12.12
N THR A 23 12.56 -16.31 11.69
CA THR A 23 11.51 -15.30 11.49
C THR A 23 11.47 -14.85 10.03
N LEU A 24 10.36 -15.13 9.35
CA LEU A 24 10.09 -14.59 8.02
C LEU A 24 9.11 -13.43 8.12
N VAL A 25 9.54 -12.24 7.69
CA VAL A 25 8.70 -11.04 7.59
C VAL A 25 8.31 -10.85 6.13
N MET A 26 7.00 -10.80 5.84
CA MET A 26 6.48 -10.59 4.50
C MET A 26 5.62 -9.33 4.48
N THR A 27 5.72 -8.55 3.41
CA THR A 27 4.84 -7.40 3.17
C THR A 27 4.34 -7.39 1.72
N ALA A 28 3.06 -7.09 1.55
CA ALA A 28 2.47 -6.87 0.24
C ALA A 28 2.63 -5.42 -0.25
N THR A 29 3.00 -4.50 0.65
CA THR A 29 3.33 -3.13 0.29
C THR A 29 4.74 -3.10 -0.27
N PRO A 30 4.95 -2.62 -1.50
CA PRO A 30 6.30 -2.41 -1.99
C PRO A 30 7.00 -1.41 -1.06
N ILE A 31 8.05 -1.86 -0.41
CA ILE A 31 8.96 -0.99 0.33
C ILE A 31 10.08 -0.65 -0.65
N PRO A 32 10.45 0.63 -0.81
CA PRO A 32 11.62 0.97 -1.60
C PRO A 32 12.79 0.07 -1.22
N ARG A 33 13.47 -0.53 -2.21
CA ARG A 33 14.60 -1.45 -1.95
C ARG A 33 15.61 -0.85 -1.00
N THR A 34 15.77 0.44 -1.10
CA THR A 34 16.65 1.28 -0.29
C THR A 34 16.21 1.33 1.17
N LEU A 35 14.92 1.55 1.40
CA LEU A 35 14.37 1.61 2.75
C LEU A 35 14.36 0.23 3.41
N ALA A 36 14.15 -0.83 2.64
CA ALA A 36 14.21 -2.20 3.15
C ALA A 36 15.60 -2.56 3.71
N LEU A 37 16.68 -2.15 3.03
CA LEU A 37 18.05 -2.34 3.52
C LEU A 37 18.34 -1.61 4.83
N ILE A 38 17.68 -0.48 5.07
CA ILE A 38 17.86 0.31 6.30
C ILE A 38 17.04 -0.30 7.45
N LEU A 39 15.79 -0.65 7.16
CA LEU A 39 14.86 -1.14 8.18
C LEU A 39 15.15 -2.58 8.63
N TYR A 40 15.72 -3.39 7.72
CA TYR A 40 15.92 -4.82 7.89
C TYR A 40 17.37 -5.23 7.58
N GLY A 41 18.33 -4.32 7.82
CA GLY A 41 19.74 -4.54 7.47
C GLY A 41 20.43 -5.69 8.20
N ASP A 42 19.79 -6.25 9.21
CA ASP A 42 20.17 -7.46 9.95
C ASP A 42 19.48 -8.75 9.42
N LEU A 43 18.60 -8.61 8.43
CA LEU A 43 17.88 -9.71 7.80
C LEU A 43 18.25 -9.87 6.34
N ASP A 44 18.21 -11.11 5.85
CA ASP A 44 18.29 -11.38 4.42
C ASP A 44 17.02 -10.93 3.72
N ILE A 45 17.17 -10.23 2.59
CA ILE A 45 16.04 -9.65 1.85
C ILE A 45 15.89 -10.40 0.53
N SER A 46 14.72 -11.01 0.35
CA SER A 46 14.27 -11.56 -0.93
C SER A 46 13.21 -10.67 -1.55
N ILE A 47 13.40 -10.33 -2.82
CA ILE A 47 12.49 -9.42 -3.55
C ILE A 47 11.79 -10.21 -4.64
N ILE A 48 10.45 -10.14 -4.65
CA ILE A 48 9.63 -10.67 -5.74
C ILE A 48 9.26 -9.47 -6.61
N ASP A 49 9.88 -9.35 -7.76
CA ASP A 49 9.72 -8.23 -8.71
C ASP A 49 9.07 -8.64 -10.05
N GLU A 50 8.69 -9.90 -10.17
CA GLU A 50 7.95 -10.42 -11.30
C GLU A 50 6.46 -10.57 -10.98
N LEU A 51 5.61 -10.28 -11.96
CA LEU A 51 4.18 -10.51 -11.85
C LEU A 51 3.88 -11.99 -12.10
N PRO A 52 2.83 -12.55 -11.46
CA PRO A 52 2.35 -13.89 -11.79
C PRO A 52 2.05 -14.02 -13.27
N PRO A 53 2.26 -15.20 -13.88
CA PRO A 53 1.91 -15.45 -15.27
C PRO A 53 0.40 -15.18 -15.48
N ASN A 54 0.05 -14.66 -16.65
CA ASN A 54 -1.31 -14.30 -17.07
C ASN A 54 -1.94 -13.07 -16.37
N ARG A 55 -1.22 -12.33 -15.55
CA ARG A 55 -1.75 -11.08 -15.00
C ARG A 55 -1.78 -10.00 -16.08
N LYS A 56 -2.97 -9.50 -16.40
CA LYS A 56 -3.16 -8.46 -17.40
C LYS A 56 -2.85 -7.08 -16.81
N LYS A 57 -2.35 -6.19 -17.68
CA LYS A 57 -2.16 -4.78 -17.32
C LYS A 57 -3.51 -4.14 -17.00
N ILE A 58 -3.53 -3.31 -15.95
CA ILE A 58 -4.73 -2.58 -15.53
C ILE A 58 -4.65 -1.16 -16.10
N ASP A 59 -5.62 -0.80 -16.94
CA ASP A 59 -5.69 0.57 -17.47
C ASP A 59 -6.10 1.53 -16.35
N THR A 60 -5.14 2.37 -15.94
CA THR A 60 -5.35 3.33 -14.86
C THR A 60 -5.60 4.72 -15.42
N MET A 61 -6.70 5.35 -14.99
CA MET A 61 -7.09 6.69 -15.40
C MET A 61 -7.37 7.56 -14.19
N ALA A 62 -6.92 8.81 -14.23
CA ALA A 62 -7.24 9.81 -13.24
C ALA A 62 -8.21 10.82 -13.83
N VAL A 63 -9.34 11.04 -13.17
CA VAL A 63 -10.42 11.88 -13.67
C VAL A 63 -10.88 12.86 -12.59
N THR A 64 -11.26 14.07 -13.03
CA THR A 64 -11.86 15.06 -12.14
C THR A 64 -13.36 14.84 -12.00
N LYS A 65 -13.97 15.46 -10.98
CA LYS A 65 -15.40 15.33 -10.67
C LYS A 65 -16.33 15.64 -11.86
N GLY A 66 -15.92 16.52 -12.77
CA GLY A 66 -16.69 16.87 -13.97
C GLY A 66 -16.91 15.70 -14.94
N LEU A 67 -16.15 14.61 -14.81
CA LEU A 67 -16.29 13.41 -15.63
C LEU A 67 -17.08 12.28 -14.94
N SER A 68 -17.70 12.54 -13.78
CA SER A 68 -18.40 11.50 -12.99
C SER A 68 -19.50 10.80 -13.78
N GLU A 69 -20.27 11.51 -14.58
CA GLU A 69 -21.33 10.92 -15.40
C GLU A 69 -20.76 9.95 -16.46
N ARG A 70 -19.65 10.32 -17.11
CA ARG A 70 -18.97 9.41 -18.07
C ARG A 70 -18.45 8.15 -17.39
N VAL A 71 -17.92 8.28 -16.16
CA VAL A 71 -17.47 7.14 -15.36
C VAL A 71 -18.66 6.24 -15.02
N ASN A 72 -19.78 6.82 -14.57
CA ASN A 72 -20.97 6.07 -14.23
C ASN A 72 -21.53 5.31 -15.45
N ASN A 73 -21.59 5.94 -16.61
CA ASN A 73 -22.01 5.30 -17.86
C ASN A 73 -21.06 4.20 -18.31
N PHE A 74 -19.76 4.37 -18.08
CA PHE A 74 -18.77 3.34 -18.33
C PHE A 74 -18.98 2.13 -17.40
N ILE A 75 -19.23 2.36 -16.09
CA ILE A 75 -19.53 1.31 -15.14
C ILE A 75 -20.77 0.53 -15.58
N LYS A 76 -21.87 1.22 -15.90
CA LYS A 76 -23.11 0.61 -16.39
C LYS A 76 -22.85 -0.32 -17.58
N LYS A 77 -22.16 0.19 -18.60
CA LYS A 77 -21.79 -0.62 -19.77
C LYS A 77 -21.02 -1.89 -19.40
N GLN A 78 -20.07 -1.78 -18.48
CA GLN A 78 -19.26 -2.92 -18.09
C GLN A 78 -20.05 -3.94 -17.24
N VAL A 79 -20.98 -3.46 -16.41
CA VAL A 79 -21.87 -4.31 -15.63
C VAL A 79 -22.88 -5.02 -16.56
N ASP A 80 -23.40 -4.33 -17.57
CA ASP A 80 -24.27 -4.92 -18.61
C ASP A 80 -23.55 -6.05 -19.39
N GLU A 81 -22.23 -5.93 -19.54
CA GLU A 81 -21.37 -6.99 -20.09
C GLU A 81 -21.08 -8.14 -19.09
N GLY A 82 -21.68 -8.10 -17.89
CA GLY A 82 -21.56 -9.11 -16.86
C GLY A 82 -20.33 -8.94 -15.96
N ARG A 83 -19.69 -7.74 -15.91
CA ARG A 83 -18.55 -7.44 -15.03
C ARG A 83 -19.01 -6.94 -13.69
N GLN A 84 -18.11 -7.00 -12.72
CA GLN A 84 -18.35 -6.47 -11.38
C GLN A 84 -17.42 -5.29 -11.09
N CYS A 85 -17.91 -4.35 -10.26
CA CYS A 85 -17.23 -3.10 -9.93
C CYS A 85 -17.05 -2.94 -8.43
N TYR A 86 -15.84 -2.52 -8.03
CA TYR A 86 -15.56 -1.95 -6.71
C TYR A 86 -15.60 -0.43 -6.79
N ILE A 87 -16.28 0.21 -5.83
CA ILE A 87 -16.20 1.64 -5.59
C ILE A 87 -15.67 1.85 -4.17
N VAL A 88 -14.49 2.45 -4.05
CA VAL A 88 -13.83 2.65 -2.76
C VAL A 88 -13.87 4.12 -2.37
N CYS A 89 -14.33 4.38 -1.14
CA CYS A 89 -14.41 5.71 -0.56
C CYS A 89 -13.37 5.85 0.56
N PRO A 90 -12.71 7.01 0.71
CA PRO A 90 -11.81 7.25 1.83
C PRO A 90 -12.60 7.34 3.15
N LEU A 91 -11.96 6.92 4.24
CA LEU A 91 -12.35 7.32 5.59
C LEU A 91 -11.56 8.58 5.94
N VAL A 92 -12.19 9.56 6.56
CA VAL A 92 -11.53 10.75 7.10
C VAL A 92 -11.35 10.51 8.61
N GLU A 93 -10.11 10.46 9.09
CA GLU A 93 -9.79 10.04 10.46
C GLU A 93 -10.31 10.97 11.56
N GLU A 94 -10.71 12.20 11.23
CA GLU A 94 -11.10 13.21 12.23
C GLU A 94 -12.51 13.00 12.80
N ASN A 95 -13.40 12.28 12.11
CA ASN A 95 -14.75 12.02 12.62
C ASN A 95 -15.37 10.77 11.98
N GLU A 96 -15.00 9.60 12.47
CA GLU A 96 -15.44 8.29 11.96
C GLU A 96 -16.98 8.16 11.81
N GLU A 97 -17.78 8.87 12.62
CA GLU A 97 -19.23 8.81 12.51
C GLU A 97 -19.76 9.63 11.34
N MET A 98 -19.20 10.82 11.10
CA MET A 98 -19.57 11.65 9.96
C MET A 98 -19.14 11.00 8.64
N ASP A 99 -17.98 10.36 8.63
CA ASP A 99 -17.48 9.67 7.44
C ASP A 99 -18.31 8.44 7.08
N LEU A 100 -18.72 7.67 8.09
CA LEU A 100 -19.64 6.56 7.88
C LEU A 100 -20.96 7.04 7.29
N LYS A 101 -21.52 8.12 7.83
CA LYS A 101 -22.75 8.73 7.32
C LYS A 101 -22.59 9.16 5.85
N SER A 102 -21.47 9.81 5.51
CA SER A 102 -21.18 10.25 4.14
C SER A 102 -21.03 9.08 3.17
N VAL A 103 -20.41 7.98 3.59
CA VAL A 103 -20.28 6.77 2.75
C VAL A 103 -21.61 6.07 2.58
N VAL A 104 -22.43 5.98 3.62
CA VAL A 104 -23.78 5.40 3.55
C VAL A 104 -24.67 6.27 2.65
N GLU A 105 -24.66 7.59 2.79
CA GLU A 105 -25.42 8.52 1.94
C GLU A 105 -24.98 8.42 0.46
N LEU A 106 -23.68 8.28 0.21
CA LEU A 106 -23.18 8.07 -1.15
C LEU A 106 -23.62 6.70 -1.70
N ALA A 107 -23.57 5.66 -0.88
CA ALA A 107 -24.03 4.33 -1.26
C ALA A 107 -25.52 4.32 -1.57
N ASP A 108 -26.32 4.99 -0.74
CA ASP A 108 -27.76 5.14 -0.97
C ASP A 108 -28.04 5.93 -2.25
N THR A 109 -27.30 7.00 -2.52
CA THR A 109 -27.40 7.76 -3.77
C THR A 109 -27.06 6.90 -4.98
N TYR A 110 -26.00 6.13 -4.90
CA TYR A 110 -25.62 5.22 -5.98
C TYR A 110 -26.65 4.12 -6.19
N LYS A 111 -27.16 3.52 -5.11
CA LYS A 111 -28.17 2.46 -5.15
C LYS A 111 -29.52 2.94 -5.68
N THR A 112 -29.96 4.14 -5.29
CA THR A 112 -31.32 4.60 -5.62
C THR A 112 -31.41 5.48 -6.85
N GLN A 113 -30.35 6.21 -7.21
CA GLN A 113 -30.39 7.22 -8.29
C GLN A 113 -29.49 6.86 -9.47
N VAL A 114 -28.26 6.41 -9.22
CA VAL A 114 -27.26 6.24 -10.29
C VAL A 114 -27.28 4.84 -10.88
N PHE A 115 -27.36 3.83 -10.03
CA PHE A 115 -27.29 2.41 -10.38
C PHE A 115 -28.53 1.64 -9.90
N SER A 116 -29.70 2.26 -9.94
CA SER A 116 -30.94 1.69 -9.44
C SER A 116 -31.39 0.39 -10.14
N GLU A 117 -30.87 0.14 -11.34
CA GLU A 117 -31.15 -1.05 -12.13
C GLU A 117 -30.21 -2.23 -11.81
N TYR A 118 -29.20 -1.99 -10.96
CA TYR A 118 -28.14 -2.94 -10.63
C TYR A 118 -28.19 -3.37 -9.17
N ARG A 119 -27.63 -4.52 -8.87
CA ARG A 119 -27.51 -5.03 -7.49
C ARG A 119 -26.32 -4.36 -6.82
N VAL A 120 -26.57 -3.28 -6.08
CA VAL A 120 -25.59 -2.49 -5.37
C VAL A 120 -25.62 -2.82 -3.89
N GLU A 121 -24.49 -3.15 -3.32
CA GLU A 121 -24.32 -3.33 -1.89
C GLU A 121 -23.16 -2.50 -1.35
N TYR A 122 -23.15 -2.26 -0.04
CA TYR A 122 -22.06 -1.52 0.59
C TYR A 122 -21.48 -2.25 1.81
N MET A 123 -20.22 -1.97 2.10
CA MET A 123 -19.48 -2.55 3.21
C MET A 123 -18.58 -1.50 3.88
N HIS A 124 -18.53 -1.49 5.22
CA HIS A 124 -17.69 -0.56 5.96
C HIS A 124 -17.02 -1.20 7.19
N GLY A 125 -16.01 -0.50 7.76
CA GLY A 125 -15.18 -1.02 8.84
C GLY A 125 -15.94 -1.47 10.09
N LYS A 126 -17.01 -0.77 10.46
CA LYS A 126 -17.81 -1.05 11.68
C LYS A 126 -18.79 -2.23 11.56
N MET A 127 -18.99 -2.79 10.37
CA MET A 127 -19.81 -4.00 10.21
C MET A 127 -19.14 -5.19 10.92
N ARG A 128 -19.98 -6.10 11.44
CA ARG A 128 -19.50 -7.34 12.06
C ARG A 128 -18.76 -8.20 11.02
N PRO A 129 -17.71 -8.94 11.42
CA PRO A 129 -16.96 -9.79 10.49
C PRO A 129 -17.86 -10.72 9.68
N LYS A 130 -18.83 -11.38 10.30
CA LYS A 130 -19.79 -12.28 9.63
C LYS A 130 -20.62 -11.58 8.54
N GLU A 131 -21.00 -10.33 8.75
CA GLU A 131 -21.76 -9.54 7.76
C GLU A 131 -20.88 -9.20 6.57
N LYS A 132 -19.62 -8.82 6.83
CA LYS A 132 -18.63 -8.56 5.76
C LYS A 132 -18.36 -9.81 4.94
N ASP A 133 -18.16 -10.94 5.60
CA ASP A 133 -17.91 -12.22 4.96
C ASP A 133 -19.08 -12.62 4.05
N ALA A 134 -20.33 -12.44 4.53
CA ALA A 134 -21.53 -12.73 3.76
C ALA A 134 -21.64 -11.84 2.50
N ILE A 135 -21.44 -10.53 2.63
CA ILE A 135 -21.46 -9.59 1.49
C ILE A 135 -20.37 -9.95 0.47
N MET A 136 -19.17 -10.26 0.95
CA MET A 136 -18.06 -10.64 0.08
C MET A 136 -18.31 -11.97 -0.64
N GLU A 137 -19.00 -12.92 0.00
CA GLU A 137 -19.39 -14.17 -0.62
C GLU A 137 -20.45 -13.96 -1.72
N GLU A 138 -21.47 -13.15 -1.44
CA GLU A 138 -22.48 -12.75 -2.43
C GLU A 138 -21.84 -12.01 -3.62
N PHE A 139 -20.88 -11.12 -3.36
CA PHE A 139 -20.16 -10.44 -4.44
C PHE A 139 -19.31 -11.42 -5.25
N LYS A 140 -18.62 -12.34 -4.62
CA LYS A 140 -17.83 -13.39 -5.29
C LYS A 140 -18.69 -14.31 -6.14
N ASN A 141 -19.89 -14.63 -5.68
CA ASN A 141 -20.84 -15.48 -6.38
C ASN A 141 -21.57 -14.76 -7.55
N GLY A 142 -21.31 -13.46 -7.73
CA GLY A 142 -21.92 -12.67 -8.79
C GLY A 142 -23.35 -12.21 -8.48
N ASN A 143 -23.79 -12.28 -7.21
CA ASN A 143 -25.11 -11.81 -6.77
C ASN A 143 -25.14 -10.30 -6.50
N ILE A 144 -23.99 -9.65 -6.45
CA ILE A 144 -23.81 -8.20 -6.33
C ILE A 144 -23.00 -7.73 -7.55
N ASP A 145 -23.46 -6.71 -8.22
CA ASP A 145 -22.82 -6.13 -9.42
C ASP A 145 -21.81 -5.04 -9.05
N ILE A 146 -22.17 -4.22 -8.07
CA ILE A 146 -21.36 -3.08 -7.62
C ILE A 146 -21.23 -3.14 -6.11
N LEU A 147 -20.01 -3.25 -5.62
CA LEU A 147 -19.71 -3.21 -4.20
C LEU A 147 -19.04 -1.88 -3.82
N ILE A 148 -19.74 -1.10 -3.01
CA ILE A 148 -19.23 0.16 -2.45
C ILE A 148 -18.58 -0.14 -1.11
N SER A 149 -17.36 0.34 -0.89
CA SER A 149 -16.67 0.04 0.36
C SER A 149 -15.81 1.20 0.84
N THR A 150 -15.60 1.26 2.14
CA THR A 150 -14.47 1.99 2.69
C THR A 150 -13.19 1.19 2.46
N THR A 151 -12.04 1.64 2.96
CA THR A 151 -10.72 1.02 2.79
C THR A 151 -10.61 -0.46 3.22
N VAL A 152 -11.68 -1.05 3.74
CA VAL A 152 -11.74 -2.41 4.33
C VAL A 152 -11.61 -3.55 3.29
N ILE A 153 -11.56 -3.24 1.98
CA ILE A 153 -11.30 -4.29 0.94
C ILE A 153 -9.88 -4.89 1.06
N GLU A 154 -9.18 -4.65 2.15
CA GLU A 154 -7.81 -5.12 2.35
C GLU A 154 -7.71 -6.64 2.50
N VAL A 155 -8.79 -7.36 2.78
CA VAL A 155 -8.73 -8.78 3.13
C VAL A 155 -9.01 -9.68 1.95
N GLY A 156 -7.96 -10.24 1.43
CA GLY A 156 -7.72 -11.57 0.88
C GLY A 156 -8.71 -12.24 -0.11
N VAL A 157 -9.90 -11.73 -0.36
CA VAL A 157 -10.86 -12.38 -1.25
C VAL A 157 -10.55 -12.08 -2.70
N ASN A 158 -10.34 -13.14 -3.48
CA ASN A 158 -10.12 -13.05 -4.91
C ASN A 158 -11.46 -13.10 -5.63
N VAL A 159 -11.83 -12.03 -6.35
CA VAL A 159 -13.02 -11.97 -7.21
C VAL A 159 -12.58 -11.74 -8.65
N PRO A 160 -12.38 -12.81 -9.45
CA PRO A 160 -11.82 -12.70 -10.80
C PRO A 160 -12.67 -11.87 -11.74
N ASN A 161 -13.99 -11.84 -11.55
CA ASN A 161 -14.94 -11.08 -12.37
C ASN A 161 -14.98 -9.58 -12.05
N ALA A 162 -14.43 -9.16 -10.90
CA ALA A 162 -14.30 -7.74 -10.55
C ALA A 162 -13.16 -7.12 -11.37
N SER A 163 -13.54 -6.47 -12.46
CA SER A 163 -12.60 -5.88 -13.43
C SER A 163 -12.51 -4.36 -13.33
N ILE A 164 -13.36 -3.72 -12.52
CA ILE A 164 -13.38 -2.27 -12.39
C ILE A 164 -13.15 -1.89 -10.93
N MET A 165 -12.17 -1.01 -10.72
CA MET A 165 -11.91 -0.34 -9.45
C MET A 165 -12.13 1.15 -9.63
N VAL A 166 -13.04 1.74 -8.89
CA VAL A 166 -13.21 3.18 -8.80
C VAL A 166 -12.80 3.64 -7.40
N VAL A 167 -11.95 4.64 -7.33
CA VAL A 167 -11.53 5.23 -6.06
C VAL A 167 -12.06 6.67 -6.01
N GLU A 168 -12.98 6.93 -5.11
CA GLU A 168 -13.53 8.27 -4.85
C GLU A 168 -12.55 9.08 -4.00
N ASN A 169 -12.41 10.38 -4.29
CA ASN A 169 -11.48 11.28 -3.61
C ASN A 169 -10.06 10.68 -3.48
N ALA A 170 -9.53 10.19 -4.61
CA ALA A 170 -8.26 9.46 -4.67
C ALA A 170 -7.07 10.27 -4.11
N GLU A 171 -7.17 11.61 -4.07
CA GLU A 171 -6.17 12.49 -3.46
C GLU A 171 -5.99 12.27 -1.95
N ARG A 172 -6.94 11.63 -1.28
CA ARG A 172 -6.87 11.33 0.16
C ARG A 172 -6.14 10.04 0.48
N PHE A 173 -5.87 9.21 -0.51
CA PHE A 173 -5.15 7.96 -0.35
C PHE A 173 -3.66 8.13 -0.57
N GLY A 174 -2.83 7.39 0.16
CA GLY A 174 -1.40 7.24 -0.15
C GLY A 174 -1.20 6.46 -1.46
N LEU A 175 -0.09 6.72 -2.16
CA LEU A 175 0.22 6.01 -3.41
C LEU A 175 0.30 4.49 -3.22
N ALA A 176 0.85 4.04 -2.08
CA ALA A 176 0.90 2.63 -1.73
C ALA A 176 -0.51 2.02 -1.57
N GLN A 177 -1.45 2.74 -0.94
CA GLN A 177 -2.84 2.31 -0.81
C GLN A 177 -3.54 2.24 -2.17
N LEU A 178 -3.38 3.26 -3.03
CA LEU A 178 -3.92 3.27 -4.39
C LEU A 178 -3.38 2.09 -5.20
N HIS A 179 -2.10 1.77 -5.05
CA HIS A 179 -1.49 0.61 -5.70
C HIS A 179 -2.11 -0.72 -5.22
N GLN A 180 -2.34 -0.86 -3.92
CA GLN A 180 -2.99 -2.04 -3.34
C GLN A 180 -4.43 -2.18 -3.83
N LEU A 181 -5.22 -1.09 -3.84
CA LEU A 181 -6.59 -1.07 -4.35
C LEU A 181 -6.63 -1.45 -5.84
N ARG A 182 -5.76 -0.84 -6.66
CA ARG A 182 -5.60 -1.24 -8.06
C ARG A 182 -5.33 -2.74 -8.22
N GLY A 183 -4.49 -3.29 -7.36
CA GLY A 183 -4.15 -4.72 -7.36
C GLY A 183 -5.30 -5.67 -6.99
N ARG A 184 -6.46 -5.16 -6.57
CA ARG A 184 -7.66 -5.98 -6.29
C ARG A 184 -8.41 -6.40 -7.55
N VAL A 185 -8.23 -5.70 -8.65
CA VAL A 185 -8.74 -6.06 -9.98
C VAL A 185 -7.61 -6.60 -10.87
N GLY A 186 -7.93 -7.06 -12.07
CA GLY A 186 -6.94 -7.63 -13.00
C GLY A 186 -6.52 -9.06 -12.65
N ARG A 187 -7.41 -9.82 -11.98
CA ARG A 187 -7.16 -11.21 -11.58
C ARG A 187 -7.90 -12.25 -12.43
N GLY A 188 -8.72 -11.77 -13.35
CA GLY A 188 -9.49 -12.59 -14.27
C GLY A 188 -9.02 -12.44 -15.71
N GLU A 189 -9.78 -13.03 -16.62
CA GLU A 189 -9.50 -13.03 -18.07
C GLU A 189 -9.87 -11.73 -18.77
N TYR A 190 -10.61 -10.84 -18.09
CA TYR A 190 -11.13 -9.63 -18.69
C TYR A 190 -10.18 -8.45 -18.50
N LYS A 191 -10.26 -7.51 -19.45
CA LYS A 191 -9.55 -6.25 -19.35
C LYS A 191 -10.03 -5.50 -18.11
N SER A 192 -9.10 -4.97 -17.34
CA SER A 192 -9.43 -4.33 -16.05
C SER A 192 -9.02 -2.87 -16.02
N TYR A 193 -9.77 -2.10 -15.26
CA TYR A 193 -9.69 -0.66 -15.19
C TYR A 193 -9.59 -0.17 -13.75
N CYS A 194 -8.76 0.82 -13.52
CA CYS A 194 -8.68 1.54 -12.24
C CYS A 194 -8.93 3.03 -12.51
N ILE A 195 -10.02 3.57 -11.97
CA ILE A 195 -10.45 4.93 -12.18
C ILE A 195 -10.27 5.70 -10.88
N LEU A 196 -9.36 6.66 -10.87
CA LEU A 196 -9.04 7.50 -9.73
C LEU A 196 -9.80 8.83 -9.89
N LYS A 197 -10.90 8.99 -9.15
CA LYS A 197 -11.65 10.25 -9.12
C LYS A 197 -11.04 11.15 -8.06
N TYR A 198 -10.58 12.33 -8.46
CA TYR A 198 -9.88 13.24 -7.55
C TYR A 198 -10.40 14.67 -7.66
N GLN A 199 -10.19 15.43 -6.60
CA GLN A 199 -10.50 16.85 -6.50
C GLN A 199 -9.21 17.61 -6.13
N GLY A 200 -9.22 18.91 -6.44
CA GLY A 200 -8.08 19.77 -6.16
C GLY A 200 -7.10 19.92 -7.33
N ASN A 201 -6.39 21.04 -7.31
CA ASN A 201 -5.47 21.45 -8.37
C ASN A 201 -4.03 21.57 -7.89
N SER A 202 -3.69 21.07 -6.70
CA SER A 202 -2.31 21.12 -6.23
C SER A 202 -1.39 20.31 -7.14
N GLU A 203 -0.17 20.78 -7.31
CA GLU A 203 0.84 20.13 -8.12
C GLU A 203 1.13 18.72 -7.59
N ASN A 204 1.23 18.57 -6.28
CA ASN A 204 1.43 17.28 -5.61
C ASN A 204 0.30 16.29 -5.97
N THR A 205 -0.98 16.70 -5.90
CA THR A 205 -2.10 15.83 -6.26
C THR A 205 -2.01 15.37 -7.72
N ARG A 206 -1.73 16.28 -8.64
CA ARG A 206 -1.58 15.96 -10.07
C ARG A 206 -0.42 14.99 -10.30
N GLU A 207 0.71 15.22 -9.66
CA GLU A 207 1.88 14.36 -9.79
C GLU A 207 1.59 12.96 -9.27
N ARG A 208 0.98 12.81 -8.10
CA ARG A 208 0.57 11.52 -7.54
C ARG A 208 -0.38 10.74 -8.45
N MET A 209 -1.40 11.41 -9.02
CA MET A 209 -2.31 10.80 -9.98
C MET A 209 -1.58 10.40 -11.27
N SER A 210 -0.67 11.25 -11.74
CA SER A 210 0.17 10.97 -12.91
C SER A 210 1.06 9.74 -12.72
N VAL A 211 1.68 9.60 -11.55
CA VAL A 211 2.50 8.42 -11.21
C VAL A 211 1.67 7.15 -11.32
N MET A 212 0.46 7.12 -10.72
CA MET A 212 -0.43 5.97 -10.78
C MET A 212 -0.86 5.59 -12.20
N CYS A 213 -1.03 6.57 -13.08
CA CYS A 213 -1.39 6.33 -14.48
C CYS A 213 -0.21 5.85 -15.35
N LYS A 214 1.02 6.25 -15.03
CA LYS A 214 2.20 5.98 -15.86
C LYS A 214 2.85 4.63 -15.59
N THR A 215 2.73 4.09 -14.38
CA THR A 215 3.43 2.86 -14.00
C THR A 215 2.57 1.89 -13.19
N ASP A 216 2.78 0.61 -13.46
CA ASP A 216 2.21 -0.50 -12.68
C ASP A 216 3.24 -1.06 -11.68
N ASN A 217 4.50 -0.63 -11.76
CA ASN A 217 5.57 -1.11 -10.90
C ASN A 217 5.44 -0.51 -9.49
N GLY A 218 5.10 -1.36 -8.52
CA GLY A 218 4.90 -0.96 -7.14
C GLY A 218 6.16 -0.38 -6.47
N PHE A 219 7.36 -0.80 -6.87
CA PHE A 219 8.61 -0.23 -6.34
C PHE A 219 8.80 1.21 -6.80
N VAL A 220 8.55 1.49 -8.10
CA VAL A 220 8.61 2.85 -8.64
C VAL A 220 7.57 3.75 -7.96
N ILE A 221 6.35 3.24 -7.74
CA ILE A 221 5.29 3.98 -7.04
C ILE A 221 5.72 4.30 -5.62
N SER A 222 6.31 3.34 -4.92
CA SER A 222 6.76 3.51 -3.54
C SER A 222 7.94 4.49 -3.43
N GLU A 223 8.88 4.47 -4.37
CA GLU A 223 9.96 5.45 -4.45
C GLU A 223 9.42 6.87 -4.66
N LYS A 224 8.44 7.02 -5.56
CA LYS A 224 7.79 8.31 -5.80
C LYS A 224 6.93 8.79 -4.62
N ASP A 225 6.23 7.89 -3.92
CA ASP A 225 5.51 8.24 -2.68
C ASP A 225 6.46 8.83 -1.64
N LEU A 226 7.63 8.25 -1.53
CA LEU A 226 8.68 8.68 -0.62
C LEU A 226 9.28 10.05 -1.00
N GLU A 227 9.56 10.27 -2.29
CA GLU A 227 10.03 11.56 -2.82
C GLU A 227 9.00 12.68 -2.54
N LEU A 228 7.73 12.42 -2.82
CA LEU A 228 6.65 13.42 -2.71
C LEU A 228 6.27 13.78 -1.27
N ARG A 229 6.38 12.84 -0.34
CA ARG A 229 6.15 13.09 1.10
C ARG A 229 7.30 13.87 1.73
N GLY A 230 8.49 13.80 1.15
CA GLY A 230 9.71 14.33 1.74
C GLY A 230 10.22 13.50 2.92
N SER A 231 11.50 13.65 3.23
CA SER A 231 12.15 12.90 4.32
C SER A 231 11.58 13.21 5.72
N GLY A 232 11.02 14.41 5.91
CA GLY A 232 10.55 14.87 7.22
C GLY A 232 9.24 14.21 7.70
N GLU A 233 8.27 14.01 6.84
CA GLU A 233 6.98 13.40 7.23
C GLU A 233 7.06 11.89 7.41
N PHE A 234 7.91 11.21 6.65
CA PHE A 234 8.07 9.76 6.79
C PHE A 234 8.70 9.37 8.14
N PHE A 235 9.52 10.24 8.71
CA PHE A 235 10.17 10.06 10.02
C PHE A 235 9.44 10.75 11.18
N GLY A 236 8.43 11.58 10.89
CA GLY A 236 7.70 12.41 11.86
C GLY A 236 6.82 11.64 12.84
N THR A 237 6.36 10.45 12.52
CA THR A 237 5.76 9.54 13.49
C THR A 237 6.85 8.61 14.01
N ARG A 238 7.32 8.88 15.23
CA ARG A 238 8.31 8.14 16.03
C ARG A 238 8.24 6.62 15.81
N GLN A 239 8.72 6.09 14.70
CA GLN A 239 9.11 4.68 14.63
C GLN A 239 10.47 4.59 15.36
N HIS A 240 10.41 4.18 16.60
CA HIS A 240 11.59 3.87 17.41
C HIS A 240 12.40 2.80 16.65
N GLY A 241 13.56 3.18 16.14
CA GLY A 241 14.51 2.23 15.57
C GLY A 241 15.32 2.70 14.36
N LEU A 242 14.99 3.83 13.74
CA LEU A 242 15.85 4.35 12.67
C LEU A 242 16.98 5.21 13.27
N PRO A 243 18.23 5.00 12.81
CA PRO A 243 19.33 5.84 13.25
C PRO A 243 19.16 7.27 12.73
N GLU A 244 19.23 8.25 13.63
CA GLU A 244 19.33 9.67 13.25
C GLU A 244 20.72 9.91 12.66
N PHE A 245 20.77 10.19 11.36
CA PHE A 245 21.99 10.60 10.69
C PHE A 245 22.15 12.12 10.83
N ARG A 246 23.34 12.57 11.23
CA ARG A 246 23.63 14.00 11.42
C ARG A 246 23.78 14.75 10.10
N ILE A 247 24.24 14.09 9.05
CA ILE A 247 24.64 14.72 7.79
C ILE A 247 24.03 13.96 6.61
N ALA A 248 23.97 12.62 6.66
CA ALA A 248 23.53 11.78 5.55
C ALA A 248 22.02 11.87 5.34
N ASN A 249 21.64 12.06 4.08
CA ASN A 249 20.26 11.89 3.63
C ASN A 249 20.09 10.46 3.12
N LEU A 250 19.27 9.67 3.80
CA LEU A 250 19.06 8.25 3.48
C LEU A 250 18.61 7.98 2.05
N PHE A 251 18.04 8.97 1.36
CA PHE A 251 17.55 8.83 -0.01
C PHE A 251 18.58 9.27 -1.05
N MET A 252 19.21 10.41 -0.80
CA MET A 252 20.21 10.98 -1.71
C MET A 252 21.52 10.17 -1.66
N ASP A 253 21.87 9.66 -0.48
CA ASP A 253 23.16 9.00 -0.23
C ASP A 253 23.08 7.45 -0.32
N MET A 254 22.05 6.93 -0.94
CA MET A 254 21.82 5.49 -1.07
C MET A 254 22.95 4.71 -1.76
N PRO A 255 23.55 5.21 -2.85
CA PRO A 255 24.72 4.55 -3.44
C PRO A 255 25.89 4.46 -2.46
N ILE A 256 26.07 5.50 -1.63
CA ILE A 256 27.10 5.56 -0.59
C ILE A 256 26.79 4.53 0.51
N LEU A 257 25.53 4.43 0.94
CA LEU A 257 25.12 3.48 1.97
C LEU A 257 25.43 2.01 1.55
N LYS A 258 25.12 1.65 0.32
CA LYS A 258 25.45 0.30 -0.21
C LYS A 258 26.95 0.03 -0.22
N GLN A 259 27.76 1.02 -0.61
CA GLN A 259 29.20 0.88 -0.58
C GLN A 259 29.73 0.73 0.85
N VAL A 260 29.23 1.56 1.78
CA VAL A 260 29.61 1.49 3.19
C VAL A 260 29.21 0.14 3.80
N GLN A 261 28.03 -0.37 3.52
CA GLN A 261 27.59 -1.69 3.97
C GLN A 261 28.53 -2.81 3.46
N SER A 262 28.87 -2.80 2.17
CA SER A 262 29.79 -3.77 1.58
C SER A 262 31.19 -3.70 2.22
N VAL A 263 31.70 -2.49 2.49
CA VAL A 263 32.98 -2.29 3.16
C VAL A 263 32.95 -2.75 4.61
N ALA A 264 31.88 -2.41 5.34
CA ALA A 264 31.69 -2.83 6.72
C ALA A 264 31.67 -4.37 6.85
N TYR A 265 30.94 -5.03 5.93
CA TYR A 265 30.89 -6.49 5.87
C TYR A 265 32.28 -7.12 5.65
N LYS A 266 33.06 -6.60 4.70
CA LYS A 266 34.44 -7.05 4.47
C LYS A 266 35.35 -6.85 5.67
N ILE A 267 35.22 -5.70 6.38
CA ILE A 267 36.00 -5.44 7.59
C ILE A 267 35.65 -6.46 8.67
N LEU A 268 34.34 -6.70 8.90
CA LEU A 268 33.89 -7.65 9.93
C LEU A 268 34.23 -9.10 9.61
N GLN A 269 34.27 -9.48 8.32
CA GLN A 269 34.75 -10.81 7.91
C GLN A 269 36.24 -10.99 8.23
N ASN A 270 37.07 -9.94 8.01
CA ASN A 270 38.50 -10.00 8.22
C ASN A 270 38.93 -9.71 9.65
N ASP A 271 38.11 -9.01 10.42
CA ASP A 271 38.38 -8.59 11.80
C ASP A 271 37.07 -8.46 12.59
N PRO A 272 36.44 -9.58 12.98
CA PRO A 272 35.11 -9.58 13.62
C PRO A 272 35.03 -8.77 14.91
N LYS A 273 36.16 -8.63 15.62
CA LYS A 273 36.24 -7.88 16.89
C LYS A 273 36.85 -6.50 16.77
N LEU A 274 37.21 -6.09 15.54
CA LEU A 274 37.89 -4.82 15.25
C LEU A 274 39.18 -4.65 16.09
N GLU A 275 39.98 -5.72 16.25
CA GLU A 275 41.18 -5.71 17.07
C GLU A 275 42.43 -5.25 16.31
N LYS A 276 42.39 -5.27 14.96
CA LYS A 276 43.49 -4.80 14.14
C LYS A 276 43.73 -3.29 14.35
N LYS A 277 45.00 -2.90 14.32
CA LYS A 277 45.42 -1.52 14.53
C LYS A 277 44.72 -0.51 13.59
N GLU A 278 44.50 -0.91 12.35
CA GLU A 278 43.78 -0.11 11.35
C GLU A 278 42.30 0.14 11.70
N ASN A 279 41.67 -0.75 12.48
CA ASN A 279 40.26 -0.68 12.88
C ASN A 279 40.05 -0.11 14.30
N GLU A 280 41.11 0.33 14.99
CA GLU A 280 41.05 0.83 16.38
C GLU A 280 40.07 2.02 16.53
N LYS A 281 40.05 2.93 15.54
CA LYS A 281 39.15 4.06 15.53
C LYS A 281 37.68 3.65 15.40
N LEU A 282 37.39 2.68 14.53
CA LEU A 282 36.06 2.11 14.38
C LEU A 282 35.61 1.42 15.67
N ARG A 283 36.48 0.65 16.31
CA ARG A 283 36.20 0.00 17.59
C ARG A 283 35.84 0.99 18.69
N LYS A 284 36.55 2.11 18.80
CA LYS A 284 36.22 3.17 19.76
C LYS A 284 34.85 3.78 19.47
N MET A 285 34.58 4.15 18.21
CA MET A 285 33.30 4.75 17.80
C MET A 285 32.11 3.83 18.03
N THR A 286 32.24 2.53 17.73
CA THR A 286 31.17 1.55 17.97
C THR A 286 30.91 1.34 19.46
N LYS A 287 31.97 1.21 20.30
CA LYS A 287 31.80 1.09 21.75
C LYS A 287 31.09 2.28 22.38
N ASP A 288 31.39 3.51 21.95
CA ASP A 288 30.75 4.71 22.46
C ASP A 288 29.27 4.83 22.07
N LYS A 289 28.89 4.29 20.92
CA LYS A 289 27.51 4.33 20.42
C LYS A 289 26.60 3.25 21.05
N PHE A 290 27.14 2.09 21.40
CA PHE A 290 26.41 0.98 22.04
C PHE A 290 26.40 1.05 23.59
N ARG A 291 27.06 2.04 24.20
CA ARG A 291 27.00 2.31 25.64
C ARG A 291 25.84 3.21 26.07
N ARG A 292 25.03 3.66 25.12
CA ARG A 292 23.77 4.40 25.37
C ARG A 292 22.58 3.48 25.09
#